data_0abc5353aceaefcdee63d220924232d4
#
_entry.id   0abc5353aceaefcdee63d220924232d4
#
_cell.length_a   1.000
_cell.length_b   1.000
_cell.length_c   1.000
_cell.angle_alpha   90.00
_cell.angle_beta   90.00
_cell.angle_gamma   90.00
#
_symmetry.space_group_name_H-M   'P 1'
#
loop_
_entity.id
_entity.type
_entity.pdbx_description
1 polymer ?
#
loop_
_entity_poly.entity_id
_entity_poly.type
_entity_poly.pdbx_seq_one_letter_code
_entity_poly.pdbx_strand_id
1 'polypeptide(L)'
;YHPEAPQVFSGVDEYLAWYGSRAGDKYRVALIFSRTSWAAGNVALEDQLIASLEAEGLAVIPVFTYAIRDDALGARGMDEVVSDYLVRNGTPLVDAMVKLIPFLFGSVRGSGTFPAGTSAGIGLLRSLDIPVFSPVVTMYMDLARWQASDGLSMDVGWSVALPEFEGVIEPVFAGTSRSEPGGGKTREAVPDRCAKIARRVRKWIMLAKKPAADRKVAFILNNNPCAGTEANIGGDPTSTRWR
;
A
#
# COMPACT_ATOMS: atom_id res chain seq x y z
N TYR A 1 -0.74 15.68 6.04
CA TYR A 1 -0.49 15.33 7.45
C TYR A 1 0.97 14.94 7.66
N HIS A 2 1.51 15.19 8.81
CA HIS A 2 2.75 14.62 9.30
C HIS A 2 2.78 14.80 10.83
N PRO A 3 3.25 13.82 11.63
CA PRO A 3 3.20 13.93 13.10
C PRO A 3 3.98 15.13 13.66
N GLU A 4 5.04 15.56 12.98
CA GLU A 4 5.86 16.70 13.40
C GLU A 4 5.45 18.03 12.76
N ALA A 5 4.42 18.04 11.90
CA ALA A 5 3.96 19.26 11.27
C ALA A 5 3.11 20.10 12.26
N PRO A 6 3.24 21.44 12.22
CA PRO A 6 2.46 22.31 13.09
C PRO A 6 0.96 22.34 12.73
N GLN A 7 0.62 21.89 11.52
CA GLN A 7 -0.74 21.90 11.00
C GLN A 7 -0.92 20.85 9.88
N VAL A 8 -2.16 20.62 9.51
CA VAL A 8 -2.50 19.89 8.28
C VAL A 8 -2.43 20.86 7.10
N PHE A 9 -1.81 20.43 6.02
CA PHE A 9 -1.69 21.22 4.79
C PHE A 9 -2.86 20.92 3.86
N SER A 10 -3.35 21.95 3.16
CA SER A 10 -4.43 21.82 2.19
C SER A 10 -3.93 21.35 0.81
N GLY A 11 -2.65 21.55 0.52
CA GLY A 11 -2.03 21.21 -0.75
C GLY A 11 -0.67 20.53 -0.58
N VAL A 12 -0.29 19.74 -1.59
CA VAL A 12 0.99 19.02 -1.60
C VAL A 12 2.18 20.00 -1.67
N ASP A 13 2.02 21.13 -2.35
CA ASP A 13 3.11 22.11 -2.48
C ASP A 13 3.45 22.80 -1.17
N GLU A 14 2.45 23.14 -0.37
CA GLU A 14 2.66 23.66 0.99
C GLU A 14 3.35 22.64 1.88
N TYR A 15 2.90 21.38 1.79
CA TYR A 15 3.54 20.28 2.50
C TYR A 15 5.00 20.10 2.10
N LEU A 16 5.30 20.07 0.80
CA LEU A 16 6.65 19.90 0.29
C LEU A 16 7.55 21.09 0.61
N ALA A 17 7.01 22.32 0.65
CA ALA A 17 7.74 23.49 1.08
C ALA A 17 8.16 23.39 2.56
N TRP A 18 7.28 22.93 3.43
CA TRP A 18 7.59 22.67 4.83
C TRP A 18 8.54 21.47 5.00
N TYR A 19 8.31 20.39 4.27
CA TYR A 19 9.07 19.14 4.37
C TYR A 19 10.42 19.22 3.67
N GLY A 20 10.62 20.17 2.76
CA GLY A 20 11.67 20.22 1.73
C GLY A 20 13.10 20.04 2.22
N SER A 21 13.47 20.61 3.38
CA SER A 21 14.81 20.41 3.95
C SER A 21 15.07 18.97 4.42
N ARG A 22 14.01 18.20 4.69
CA ARG A 22 14.06 16.80 5.10
C ARG A 22 14.04 15.84 3.91
N ALA A 23 13.38 16.25 2.81
CA ALA A 23 13.25 15.42 1.62
C ALA A 23 14.57 15.28 0.85
N GLY A 24 15.30 16.38 0.65
CA GLY A 24 16.51 16.38 -0.18
C GLY A 24 16.26 15.69 -1.54
N ASP A 25 17.25 14.96 -2.02
CA ASP A 25 17.15 14.13 -3.24
C ASP A 25 16.62 12.70 -2.96
N LYS A 26 15.87 12.52 -1.88
CA LYS A 26 15.34 11.20 -1.50
C LYS A 26 14.20 10.78 -2.44
N TYR A 27 14.06 9.47 -2.63
CA TYR A 27 12.86 8.90 -3.22
C TYR A 27 11.64 9.21 -2.36
N ARG A 28 10.51 9.48 -3.03
CA ARG A 28 9.26 9.89 -2.38
C ARG A 28 8.26 8.75 -2.33
N VAL A 29 7.58 8.61 -1.22
CA VAL A 29 6.55 7.58 -0.99
C VAL A 29 5.27 8.24 -0.52
N ALA A 30 4.14 8.00 -1.21
CA ALA A 30 2.84 8.38 -0.70
C ALA A 30 2.39 7.38 0.37
N LEU A 31 1.82 7.87 1.48
CA LEU A 31 1.11 7.06 2.46
C LEU A 31 -0.37 7.47 2.46
N ILE A 32 -1.22 6.62 1.88
CA ILE A 32 -2.68 6.86 1.82
C ILE A 32 -3.35 6.18 3.01
N PHE A 33 -4.08 6.94 3.81
CA PHE A 33 -4.77 6.42 4.97
C PHE A 33 -6.15 7.05 5.21
N SER A 34 -6.91 6.51 6.15
CA SER A 34 -8.29 6.91 6.35
C SER A 34 -8.41 8.27 7.08
N ARG A 35 -9.20 9.17 6.51
CA ARG A 35 -9.61 10.42 7.19
C ARG A 35 -10.27 10.14 8.54
N THR A 36 -10.98 9.02 8.67
CA THR A 36 -11.62 8.64 9.94
C THR A 36 -10.58 8.38 11.04
N SER A 37 -9.46 7.72 10.70
CA SER A 37 -8.36 7.51 11.66
C SER A 37 -7.76 8.83 12.11
N TRP A 38 -7.52 9.75 11.18
CA TRP A 38 -7.02 11.08 11.51
C TRP A 38 -8.00 11.88 12.38
N ALA A 39 -9.27 11.94 12.00
CA ALA A 39 -10.29 12.71 12.75
C ALA A 39 -10.53 12.16 14.17
N ALA A 40 -10.31 10.87 14.38
CA ALA A 40 -10.40 10.22 15.67
C ALA A 40 -9.10 10.31 16.51
N GLY A 41 -8.03 10.92 15.98
CA GLY A 41 -6.71 10.91 16.62
C GLY A 41 -6.05 9.52 16.67
N ASN A 42 -6.52 8.57 15.88
CA ASN A 42 -6.08 7.17 15.89
C ASN A 42 -5.07 6.90 14.77
N VAL A 43 -3.93 7.58 14.80
CA VAL A 43 -2.89 7.62 13.76
C VAL A 43 -1.55 7.01 14.19
N ALA A 44 -1.50 6.31 15.31
CA ALA A 44 -0.25 5.73 15.83
C ALA A 44 0.41 4.74 14.84
N LEU A 45 -0.39 4.02 14.05
CA LEU A 45 0.12 3.13 13.00
C LEU A 45 0.73 3.92 11.84
N GLU A 46 0.05 4.97 11.41
CA GLU A 46 0.48 5.87 10.36
C GLU A 46 1.80 6.56 10.75
N ASP A 47 1.89 7.06 11.97
CA ASP A 47 3.10 7.70 12.51
C ASP A 47 4.28 6.73 12.56
N GLN A 48 4.03 5.48 12.99
CA GLN A 48 5.07 4.45 13.00
C GLN A 48 5.55 4.10 11.59
N LEU A 49 4.65 4.06 10.60
CA LEU A 49 5.02 3.81 9.21
C LEU A 49 5.79 4.99 8.61
N ILE A 50 5.38 6.22 8.88
CA ILE A 50 6.12 7.43 8.47
C ILE A 50 7.54 7.36 9.02
N ALA A 51 7.69 7.19 10.33
CA ALA A 51 9.01 7.08 10.95
C ALA A 51 9.87 5.94 10.37
N SER A 52 9.24 4.78 10.08
CA SER A 52 9.95 3.64 9.50
C SER A 52 10.41 3.91 8.05
N LEU A 53 9.59 4.56 7.24
CA LEU A 53 9.94 4.93 5.87
C LEU A 53 11.06 5.99 5.84
N GLU A 54 10.98 6.98 6.72
CA GLU A 54 12.01 8.03 6.86
C GLU A 54 13.35 7.46 7.35
N ALA A 55 13.31 6.48 8.27
CA ALA A 55 14.50 5.77 8.74
C ALA A 55 15.22 4.98 7.61
N GLU A 56 14.46 4.53 6.60
CA GLU A 56 15.03 3.92 5.38
C GLU A 56 15.51 4.96 4.34
N GLY A 57 15.51 6.24 4.68
CA GLY A 57 15.96 7.33 3.80
C GLY A 57 14.96 7.71 2.71
N LEU A 58 13.68 7.43 2.91
CA LEU A 58 12.61 7.81 1.98
C LEU A 58 11.96 9.12 2.47
N ALA A 59 11.45 9.92 1.54
CA ALA A 59 10.63 11.08 1.85
C ALA A 59 9.15 10.68 1.77
N VAL A 60 8.36 10.98 2.81
CA VAL A 60 6.97 10.52 2.89
C VAL A 60 6.01 11.67 2.61
N ILE A 61 4.97 11.42 1.80
CA ILE A 61 3.85 12.32 1.56
C ILE A 61 2.58 11.64 2.09
N PRO A 62 2.22 11.88 3.36
CA PRO A 62 1.04 11.27 3.96
C PRO A 62 -0.22 12.03 3.57
N VAL A 63 -1.18 11.32 2.97
CA VAL A 63 -2.47 11.88 2.53
C VAL A 63 -3.59 11.07 3.14
N PHE A 64 -4.50 11.73 3.84
CA PHE A 64 -5.70 11.08 4.34
C PHE A 64 -6.90 11.41 3.46
N THR A 65 -7.77 10.43 3.26
CA THR A 65 -8.97 10.58 2.43
C THR A 65 -10.10 9.67 2.90
N TYR A 66 -11.28 9.85 2.32
CA TYR A 66 -12.33 8.86 2.42
C TYR A 66 -11.99 7.63 1.57
N ALA A 67 -12.43 6.46 2.04
CA ALA A 67 -12.20 5.21 1.32
C ALA A 67 -13.01 5.15 0.01
N ILE A 68 -14.21 5.73 0.02
CA ILE A 68 -15.22 5.60 -1.02
C ILE A 68 -15.71 6.99 -1.38
N ARG A 69 -15.80 7.27 -2.68
CA ARG A 69 -16.42 8.50 -3.18
C ARG A 69 -17.88 8.57 -2.76
N ASP A 70 -18.30 9.72 -2.27
CA ASP A 70 -19.68 10.00 -1.87
C ASP A 70 -20.07 11.39 -2.36
N ASP A 71 -20.79 11.43 -3.48
CA ASP A 71 -21.18 12.68 -4.14
C ASP A 71 -22.17 13.50 -3.28
N ALA A 72 -22.98 12.83 -2.45
CA ALA A 72 -23.92 13.53 -1.56
C ALA A 72 -23.22 14.29 -0.43
N LEU A 73 -22.04 13.82 -0.02
CA LEU A 73 -21.21 14.45 0.99
C LEU A 73 -20.08 15.31 0.40
N GLY A 74 -19.94 15.36 -0.92
CA GLY A 74 -18.78 15.96 -1.58
C GLY A 74 -17.46 15.28 -1.21
N ALA A 75 -17.51 14.00 -0.81
CA ALA A 75 -16.33 13.25 -0.42
C ALA A 75 -15.64 12.64 -1.64
N ARG A 76 -14.39 13.02 -1.87
CA ARG A 76 -13.56 12.51 -2.97
C ARG A 76 -13.18 11.05 -2.74
N GLY A 77 -13.12 10.27 -3.82
CA GLY A 77 -12.56 8.93 -3.83
C GLY A 77 -11.03 8.93 -3.75
N MET A 78 -10.45 7.77 -3.50
CA MET A 78 -8.99 7.62 -3.46
C MET A 78 -8.34 7.94 -4.82
N ASP A 79 -8.97 7.58 -5.92
CA ASP A 79 -8.52 7.85 -7.29
C ASP A 79 -8.41 9.35 -7.58
N GLU A 80 -9.42 10.12 -7.20
CA GLU A 80 -9.42 11.58 -7.34
C GLU A 80 -8.33 12.22 -6.47
N VAL A 81 -8.19 11.76 -5.22
CA VAL A 81 -7.16 12.27 -4.30
C VAL A 81 -5.75 11.97 -4.81
N VAL A 82 -5.52 10.76 -5.32
CA VAL A 82 -4.23 10.40 -5.93
C VAL A 82 -3.93 11.29 -7.14
N SER A 83 -4.91 11.50 -8.02
CA SER A 83 -4.73 12.35 -9.21
C SER A 83 -4.43 13.79 -8.84
N ASP A 84 -5.13 14.35 -7.84
CA ASP A 84 -5.02 15.76 -7.47
C ASP A 84 -3.76 16.08 -6.66
N TYR A 85 -3.35 15.17 -5.77
CA TYR A 85 -2.25 15.42 -4.82
C TYR A 85 -0.93 14.75 -5.19
N LEU A 86 -0.97 13.67 -5.96
CA LEU A 86 0.22 12.86 -6.22
C LEU A 86 0.64 12.82 -7.69
N VAL A 87 -0.09 13.51 -8.57
CA VAL A 87 0.25 13.61 -10.00
C VAL A 87 0.34 15.08 -10.40
N ARG A 88 1.38 15.42 -11.15
CA ARG A 88 1.56 16.76 -11.72
C ARG A 88 1.91 16.64 -13.21
N ASN A 89 1.08 17.26 -14.05
CA ASN A 89 1.24 17.21 -15.51
C ASN A 89 1.37 15.76 -16.05
N GLY A 90 0.55 14.86 -15.51
CA GLY A 90 0.56 13.45 -15.89
C GLY A 90 1.74 12.63 -15.33
N THR A 91 2.60 13.24 -14.51
CA THR A 91 3.76 12.54 -13.91
C THR A 91 3.56 12.35 -12.41
N PRO A 92 3.77 11.15 -11.87
CA PRO A 92 3.72 10.92 -10.43
C PRO A 92 4.78 11.74 -9.69
N LEU A 93 4.39 12.34 -8.56
CA LEU A 93 5.30 13.04 -7.64
C LEU A 93 6.04 12.09 -6.70
N VAL A 94 5.69 10.81 -6.73
CA VAL A 94 6.19 9.77 -5.84
C VAL A 94 6.71 8.56 -6.62
N ASP A 95 7.63 7.83 -6.02
CA ASP A 95 8.27 6.63 -6.59
C ASP A 95 7.58 5.33 -6.14
N ALA A 96 6.76 5.40 -5.11
CA ALA A 96 5.95 4.29 -4.60
C ALA A 96 4.76 4.82 -3.80
N MET A 97 3.78 3.97 -3.54
CA MET A 97 2.63 4.26 -2.70
C MET A 97 2.39 3.15 -1.69
N VAL A 98 2.06 3.51 -0.46
CA VAL A 98 1.58 2.61 0.59
C VAL A 98 0.14 2.99 0.89
N LYS A 99 -0.78 2.05 0.70
CA LYS A 99 -2.22 2.23 0.90
C LYS A 99 -2.69 1.45 2.11
N LEU A 100 -3.14 2.14 3.16
CA LEU A 100 -3.71 1.53 4.38
C LEU A 100 -5.23 1.39 4.36
N ILE A 101 -5.85 1.79 3.26
CA ILE A 101 -7.29 1.67 3.04
C ILE A 101 -7.53 0.41 2.19
N PRO A 102 -8.27 -0.61 2.67
CA PRO A 102 -8.43 -1.88 1.95
C PRO A 102 -9.37 -1.81 0.74
N PHE A 103 -10.14 -0.72 0.58
CA PHE A 103 -11.06 -0.56 -0.55
C PHE A 103 -10.34 -0.31 -1.87
N LEU A 104 -11.01 -0.63 -2.98
CA LEU A 104 -10.54 -0.34 -4.34
C LEU A 104 -10.46 1.17 -4.59
N PHE A 105 -9.52 1.62 -5.43
CA PHE A 105 -9.31 3.04 -5.71
C PHE A 105 -10.55 3.72 -6.31
N GLY A 106 -11.21 3.09 -7.27
CA GLY A 106 -12.40 3.65 -7.93
C GLY A 106 -13.73 3.34 -7.22
N SER A 107 -13.74 3.07 -5.92
CA SER A 107 -14.97 2.75 -5.18
C SER A 107 -15.88 3.97 -5.04
N VAL A 108 -17.16 3.80 -5.41
CA VAL A 108 -18.22 4.82 -5.31
C VAL A 108 -19.38 4.30 -4.46
N ARG A 109 -19.89 5.13 -3.53
CA ARG A 109 -21.02 4.77 -2.68
C ARG A 109 -22.28 4.57 -3.55
N GLY A 110 -22.98 3.46 -3.31
CA GLY A 110 -24.24 3.16 -3.99
C GLY A 110 -24.10 2.58 -5.39
N SER A 111 -22.90 2.41 -5.92
CA SER A 111 -22.69 1.83 -7.25
C SER A 111 -23.04 0.34 -7.36
N GLY A 112 -23.28 -0.32 -6.24
CA GLY A 112 -23.86 -1.70 -6.15
C GLY A 112 -23.05 -2.82 -6.82
N THR A 113 -22.01 -2.50 -7.58
CA THR A 113 -21.31 -3.46 -8.42
C THR A 113 -19.82 -3.47 -8.15
N PHE A 114 -19.36 -4.55 -7.61
CA PHE A 114 -17.96 -4.88 -7.38
C PHE A 114 -17.03 -4.73 -8.61
N PRO A 115 -17.46 -4.88 -9.89
CA PRO A 115 -16.56 -4.73 -11.04
C PRO A 115 -16.29 -3.29 -11.48
N ALA A 116 -17.18 -2.34 -11.23
CA ALA A 116 -17.06 -1.00 -11.80
C ALA A 116 -15.86 -0.20 -11.26
N GLY A 117 -15.58 -0.30 -9.95
CA GLY A 117 -14.44 0.36 -9.34
C GLY A 117 -13.09 -0.23 -9.74
N THR A 118 -13.03 -1.53 -10.02
CA THR A 118 -11.78 -2.23 -10.36
C THR A 118 -11.15 -1.69 -11.65
N SER A 119 -11.95 -1.42 -12.69
CA SER A 119 -11.44 -0.92 -13.97
C SER A 119 -10.83 0.47 -13.85
N ALA A 120 -11.44 1.35 -13.05
CA ALA A 120 -10.92 2.70 -12.78
C ALA A 120 -9.61 2.63 -11.99
N GLY A 121 -9.57 1.81 -10.94
CA GLY A 121 -8.37 1.60 -10.14
C GLY A 121 -7.20 1.03 -10.96
N ILE A 122 -7.44 0.00 -11.77
CA ILE A 122 -6.42 -0.55 -12.67
C ILE A 122 -5.91 0.51 -13.66
N GLY A 123 -6.81 1.31 -14.23
CA GLY A 123 -6.46 2.39 -15.14
C GLY A 123 -5.55 3.42 -14.47
N LEU A 124 -5.89 3.84 -13.25
CA LEU A 124 -5.08 4.74 -12.45
C LEU A 124 -3.69 4.15 -12.15
N LEU A 125 -3.62 2.92 -11.62
CA LEU A 125 -2.36 2.30 -11.26
C LEU A 125 -1.43 2.08 -12.46
N ARG A 126 -1.99 1.74 -13.63
CA ARG A 126 -1.22 1.67 -14.88
C ARG A 126 -0.68 3.02 -15.32
N SER A 127 -1.45 4.10 -15.14
CA SER A 127 -0.98 5.45 -15.51
C SER A 127 0.12 5.97 -14.59
N LEU A 128 0.14 5.53 -13.33
CA LEU A 128 1.17 5.90 -12.36
C LEU A 128 2.49 5.15 -12.61
N ASP A 129 2.44 3.90 -13.06
CA ASP A 129 3.61 3.02 -13.28
C ASP A 129 4.60 2.99 -12.10
N ILE A 130 4.05 2.96 -10.88
CA ILE A 130 4.81 2.86 -9.62
C ILE A 130 4.33 1.66 -8.80
N PRO A 131 5.18 1.06 -7.96
CA PRO A 131 4.74 0.00 -7.06
C PRO A 131 3.79 0.54 -5.98
N VAL A 132 2.67 -0.16 -5.77
CA VAL A 132 1.67 0.16 -4.75
C VAL A 132 1.54 -0.99 -3.77
N PHE A 133 1.70 -0.70 -2.49
CA PHE A 133 1.72 -1.65 -1.38
C PHE A 133 0.43 -1.54 -0.57
N SER A 134 -0.11 -2.68 -0.14
CA SER A 134 -1.25 -2.71 0.78
C SER A 134 -0.91 -3.50 2.04
N PRO A 135 -0.26 -2.88 3.03
CA PRO A 135 -0.05 -3.53 4.31
C PRO A 135 -1.36 -3.92 4.97
N VAL A 136 -1.37 -5.08 5.62
CA VAL A 136 -2.56 -5.59 6.32
C VAL A 136 -2.63 -5.03 7.73
N VAL A 137 -3.77 -4.45 8.05
CA VAL A 137 -4.10 -3.99 9.41
C VAL A 137 -5.40 -4.67 9.83
N THR A 138 -5.33 -5.59 10.79
CA THR A 138 -6.52 -6.31 11.25
C THR A 138 -7.39 -5.45 12.16
N MET A 139 -8.71 -5.52 11.94
CA MET A 139 -9.73 -4.92 12.80
C MET A 139 -10.36 -5.96 13.75
N TYR A 140 -9.98 -7.24 13.64
CA TYR A 140 -10.66 -8.35 14.27
C TYR A 140 -9.88 -8.99 15.41
N MET A 141 -8.61 -8.63 15.59
CA MET A 141 -7.77 -9.20 16.64
C MET A 141 -6.77 -8.17 17.19
N ASP A 142 -6.42 -8.32 18.44
CA ASP A 142 -5.30 -7.65 19.08
C ASP A 142 -3.97 -8.36 18.80
N LEU A 143 -2.88 -7.78 19.28
CA LEU A 143 -1.54 -8.31 19.05
C LEU A 143 -1.35 -9.73 19.65
N ALA A 144 -1.85 -9.98 20.84
CA ALA A 144 -1.70 -11.28 21.50
C ALA A 144 -2.44 -12.39 20.72
N ARG A 145 -3.65 -12.10 20.28
CA ARG A 145 -4.43 -13.02 19.47
C ARG A 145 -3.81 -13.25 18.10
N TRP A 146 -3.27 -12.19 17.47
CA TRP A 146 -2.56 -12.35 16.21
C TRP A 146 -1.31 -13.23 16.36
N GLN A 147 -0.51 -13.03 17.40
CA GLN A 147 0.69 -13.85 17.66
C GLN A 147 0.37 -15.32 17.93
N ALA A 148 -0.80 -15.60 18.52
CA ALA A 148 -1.27 -16.94 18.79
C ALA A 148 -2.01 -17.60 17.62
N SER A 149 -2.29 -16.87 16.53
CA SER A 149 -3.06 -17.36 15.39
C SER A 149 -2.14 -17.91 14.28
N ASP A 150 -2.68 -18.88 13.52
CA ASP A 150 -1.98 -19.45 12.36
C ASP A 150 -2.05 -18.55 11.11
N GLY A 151 -2.76 -17.41 11.17
CA GLY A 151 -2.87 -16.47 10.06
C GLY A 151 -4.00 -15.46 10.15
N LEU A 152 -4.32 -14.82 9.04
CA LEU A 152 -5.28 -13.71 8.89
C LEU A 152 -6.57 -14.20 8.23
N SER A 153 -7.37 -15.04 8.90
CA SER A 153 -8.54 -15.67 8.26
C SER A 153 -9.64 -14.68 7.84
N MET A 154 -9.99 -13.72 8.70
CA MET A 154 -11.06 -12.74 8.44
C MET A 154 -10.61 -11.57 7.55
N ASP A 155 -9.35 -11.24 7.57
CA ASP A 155 -8.80 -10.09 6.85
C ASP A 155 -8.42 -10.42 5.40
N VAL A 156 -8.26 -11.70 5.03
CA VAL A 156 -7.73 -12.11 3.72
C VAL A 156 -8.58 -11.57 2.57
N GLY A 157 -9.91 -11.64 2.66
CA GLY A 157 -10.80 -11.17 1.59
C GLY A 157 -10.65 -9.68 1.30
N TRP A 158 -10.61 -8.86 2.35
CA TRP A 158 -10.61 -7.40 2.22
C TRP A 158 -9.22 -6.80 2.08
N SER A 159 -8.26 -7.33 2.82
CA SER A 159 -6.93 -6.71 2.95
C SER A 159 -5.87 -7.35 2.03
N VAL A 160 -6.18 -8.50 1.44
CA VAL A 160 -5.27 -9.20 0.52
C VAL A 160 -5.93 -9.36 -0.84
N ALA A 161 -6.99 -10.19 -0.95
CA ALA A 161 -7.56 -10.55 -2.24
C ALA A 161 -8.13 -9.33 -2.98
N LEU A 162 -8.87 -8.46 -2.29
CA LEU A 162 -9.47 -7.29 -2.93
C LEU A 162 -8.43 -6.31 -3.51
N PRO A 163 -7.38 -5.89 -2.78
CA PRO A 163 -6.32 -5.06 -3.34
C PRO A 163 -5.55 -5.72 -4.49
N GLU A 164 -5.34 -7.05 -4.45
CA GLU A 164 -4.64 -7.78 -5.51
C GLU A 164 -5.38 -7.72 -6.85
N PHE A 165 -6.71 -7.62 -6.88
CA PHE A 165 -7.47 -7.42 -8.12
C PHE A 165 -7.10 -6.13 -8.86
N GLU A 166 -6.62 -5.11 -8.18
CA GLU A 166 -6.13 -3.88 -8.80
C GLU A 166 -4.63 -3.95 -9.13
N GLY A 167 -3.93 -5.00 -8.75
CA GLY A 167 -2.49 -5.14 -8.94
C GLY A 167 -1.65 -4.54 -7.80
N VAL A 168 -2.26 -4.30 -6.64
CA VAL A 168 -1.54 -3.88 -5.43
C VAL A 168 -0.81 -5.07 -4.82
N ILE A 169 0.40 -4.85 -4.31
CA ILE A 169 1.33 -5.90 -3.92
C ILE A 169 1.67 -5.85 -2.42
N GLU A 170 2.35 -6.89 -1.94
CA GLU A 170 3.00 -6.94 -0.63
C GLU A 170 2.03 -6.77 0.56
N PRO A 171 1.11 -7.70 0.77
CA PRO A 171 0.18 -7.66 1.90
C PRO A 171 0.89 -8.05 3.21
N VAL A 172 1.92 -7.27 3.58
CA VAL A 172 2.68 -7.47 4.81
C VAL A 172 1.88 -6.95 5.98
N PHE A 173 1.75 -7.77 7.02
CA PHE A 173 1.07 -7.37 8.24
C PHE A 173 1.78 -6.18 8.91
N ALA A 174 1.00 -5.13 9.26
CA ALA A 174 1.52 -3.88 9.81
C ALA A 174 1.04 -3.59 11.24
N GLY A 175 -0.18 -4.04 11.58
CA GLY A 175 -0.74 -3.69 12.87
C GLY A 175 -2.06 -4.40 13.19
N THR A 176 -2.49 -4.22 14.41
CA THR A 176 -3.70 -4.79 15.00
C THR A 176 -4.64 -3.72 15.52
N SER A 177 -5.81 -4.12 15.93
CA SER A 177 -6.73 -3.32 16.75
C SER A 177 -6.59 -3.71 18.21
N ARG A 178 -6.40 -2.73 19.09
CA ARG A 178 -6.43 -2.88 20.54
C ARG A 178 -7.77 -2.40 21.09
N SER A 179 -8.39 -3.19 21.95
CA SER A 179 -9.59 -2.75 22.67
C SER A 179 -9.20 -1.78 23.79
N GLU A 180 -9.97 -0.69 23.89
CA GLU A 180 -9.77 0.32 24.92
C GLU A 180 -10.77 0.14 26.08
N PRO A 181 -10.41 0.54 27.32
CA PRO A 181 -11.37 0.69 28.39
C PRO A 181 -12.51 1.63 27.95
N GLY A 182 -13.75 1.18 28.01
CA GLY A 182 -14.91 1.95 27.53
C GLY A 182 -15.44 1.51 26.16
N GLY A 183 -14.86 0.46 25.56
CA GLY A 183 -15.40 -0.21 24.35
C GLY A 183 -14.94 0.33 23.02
N GLY A 184 -14.03 1.30 22.99
CA GLY A 184 -13.36 1.77 21.77
C GLY A 184 -12.29 0.80 21.26
N LYS A 185 -11.84 1.02 20.05
CA LYS A 185 -10.70 0.31 19.46
C LYS A 185 -9.66 1.30 18.93
N THR A 186 -8.41 1.09 19.32
CA THR A 186 -7.27 1.85 18.81
C THR A 186 -6.43 0.95 17.91
N ARG A 187 -5.95 1.49 16.82
CA ARG A 187 -5.01 0.79 15.93
C ARG A 187 -3.62 0.80 16.57
N GLU A 188 -2.99 -0.37 16.59
CA GLU A 188 -1.67 -0.57 17.18
C GLU A 188 -0.69 -1.03 16.12
N ALA A 189 0.40 -0.31 15.95
CA ALA A 189 1.47 -0.67 15.03
C ALA A 189 2.30 -1.85 15.58
N VAL A 190 2.81 -2.68 14.66
CA VAL A 190 3.85 -3.67 14.97
C VAL A 190 5.17 -3.14 14.40
N PRO A 191 6.06 -2.52 15.21
CA PRO A 191 7.21 -1.75 14.73
C PRO A 191 8.14 -2.54 13.80
N ASP A 192 8.47 -3.78 14.14
CA ASP A 192 9.33 -4.63 13.31
C ASP A 192 8.72 -4.90 11.92
N ARG A 193 7.39 -4.99 11.86
CA ARG A 193 6.66 -5.20 10.61
C ARG A 193 6.62 -3.91 9.79
N CYS A 194 6.41 -2.77 10.43
CA CYS A 194 6.50 -1.46 9.77
C CYS A 194 7.91 -1.22 9.19
N ALA A 195 8.96 -1.53 9.92
CA ALA A 195 10.33 -1.48 9.43
C ALA A 195 10.57 -2.46 8.27
N LYS A 196 9.99 -3.67 8.30
CA LYS A 196 10.03 -4.62 7.18
C LYS A 196 9.35 -4.05 5.94
N ILE A 197 8.18 -3.45 6.08
CA ILE A 197 7.44 -2.78 4.98
C ILE A 197 8.33 -1.69 4.38
N ALA A 198 8.88 -0.81 5.18
CA ALA A 198 9.73 0.29 4.72
C ALA A 198 10.94 -0.21 3.90
N ARG A 199 11.65 -1.24 4.39
CA ARG A 199 12.76 -1.88 3.65
C ARG A 199 12.30 -2.48 2.31
N ARG A 200 11.11 -3.09 2.25
CA ARG A 200 10.57 -3.66 1.01
C ARG A 200 10.20 -2.57 0.03
N VAL A 201 9.52 -1.50 0.47
CA VAL A 201 9.22 -0.32 -0.34
C VAL A 201 10.50 0.23 -0.98
N ARG A 202 11.54 0.47 -0.17
CA ARG A 202 12.84 0.95 -0.67
C ARG A 202 13.44 0.01 -1.72
N LYS A 203 13.42 -1.31 -1.49
CA LYS A 203 13.95 -2.30 -2.44
C LYS A 203 13.22 -2.28 -3.77
N TRP A 204 11.89 -2.17 -3.77
CA TRP A 204 11.09 -2.07 -4.98
C TRP A 204 11.39 -0.79 -5.77
N ILE A 205 11.51 0.36 -5.11
CA ILE A 205 11.90 1.61 -5.74
C ILE A 205 13.28 1.46 -6.39
N MET A 206 14.25 0.94 -5.65
CA MET A 206 15.60 0.73 -6.18
C MET A 206 15.64 -0.25 -7.35
N LEU A 207 14.80 -1.29 -7.33
CA LEU A 207 14.68 -2.22 -8.46
C LEU A 207 14.07 -1.53 -9.68
N ALA A 208 13.01 -0.72 -9.48
CA ALA A 208 12.37 0.03 -10.57
C ALA A 208 13.33 1.04 -11.22
N LYS A 209 14.15 1.72 -10.42
CA LYS A 209 15.14 2.71 -10.90
C LYS A 209 16.41 2.07 -11.49
N LYS A 210 16.64 0.78 -11.24
CA LYS A 210 17.83 0.09 -11.74
C LYS A 210 17.76 -0.13 -13.25
N PRO A 211 18.81 0.25 -14.02
CA PRO A 211 18.87 -0.03 -15.45
C PRO A 211 18.64 -1.51 -15.76
N ALA A 212 17.91 -1.82 -16.83
CA ALA A 212 17.57 -3.21 -17.19
C ALA A 212 18.83 -4.11 -17.36
N ALA A 213 19.91 -3.56 -17.90
CA ALA A 213 21.18 -4.26 -18.08
C ALA A 213 21.83 -4.70 -16.75
N ASP A 214 21.54 -3.99 -15.65
CA ASP A 214 22.12 -4.28 -14.34
C ASP A 214 21.24 -5.19 -13.48
N ARG A 215 20.02 -5.51 -13.95
CA ARG A 215 19.09 -6.39 -13.23
C ARG A 215 19.54 -7.83 -13.34
N LYS A 216 19.57 -8.53 -12.19
CA LYS A 216 19.83 -9.97 -12.14
C LYS A 216 18.49 -10.68 -11.97
N VAL A 217 18.18 -11.60 -12.87
CA VAL A 217 16.95 -12.40 -12.88
C VAL A 217 17.30 -13.85 -12.60
N ALA A 218 16.61 -14.47 -11.66
CA ALA A 218 16.68 -15.89 -11.41
C ALA A 218 15.38 -16.56 -11.87
N PHE A 219 15.50 -17.57 -12.71
CA PHE A 219 14.36 -18.41 -13.13
C PHE A 219 14.35 -19.65 -12.22
N ILE A 220 13.30 -19.80 -11.42
CA ILE A 220 13.09 -20.99 -10.59
C ILE A 220 12.04 -21.84 -11.31
N LEU A 221 12.46 -22.95 -11.85
CA LEU A 221 11.59 -23.87 -12.57
C LEU A 221 11.17 -24.99 -11.61
N ASN A 222 9.86 -25.21 -11.54
CA ASN A 222 9.29 -26.31 -10.76
C ASN A 222 9.28 -27.58 -11.64
N ASN A 223 9.82 -28.66 -11.11
CA ASN A 223 9.71 -29.98 -11.73
C ASN A 223 8.54 -30.73 -11.07
N ASN A 224 7.58 -31.18 -11.88
CA ASN A 224 6.48 -32.02 -11.40
C ASN A 224 6.91 -33.50 -11.42
N PRO A 225 7.17 -34.12 -10.27
CA PRO A 225 7.63 -35.51 -10.20
C PRO A 225 6.58 -36.55 -10.64
N CYS A 226 5.31 -36.13 -10.80
CA CYS A 226 4.21 -37.03 -11.18
C CYS A 226 4.10 -37.31 -12.68
N ALA A 227 4.89 -36.68 -13.52
CA ALA A 227 4.79 -36.77 -14.97
C ALA A 227 5.80 -37.71 -15.63
N GLY A 228 6.00 -38.90 -15.08
CA GLY A 228 6.82 -39.93 -15.71
C GLY A 228 8.33 -39.86 -15.39
N THR A 229 9.13 -40.71 -16.01
CA THR A 229 10.55 -40.91 -15.73
C THR A 229 11.47 -39.82 -16.32
N GLU A 230 10.96 -38.90 -17.10
CA GLU A 230 11.70 -37.75 -17.61
C GLU A 230 11.39 -36.48 -16.85
N ALA A 231 12.42 -35.76 -16.45
CA ALA A 231 12.32 -34.50 -15.73
C ALA A 231 11.70 -33.43 -16.65
N ASN A 232 10.40 -33.29 -16.63
CA ASN A 232 9.68 -32.23 -17.34
C ASN A 232 9.65 -30.96 -16.50
N ILE A 233 10.42 -29.97 -16.88
CA ILE A 233 10.39 -28.64 -16.31
C ILE A 233 9.09 -27.99 -16.75
N GLY A 234 8.24 -27.62 -15.77
CA GLY A 234 6.94 -26.97 -16.05
C GLY A 234 5.80 -27.91 -16.48
N GLY A 235 5.98 -29.24 -16.48
CA GLY A 235 4.91 -30.20 -16.73
C GLY A 235 4.39 -30.28 -18.16
N ASP A 236 4.94 -29.48 -19.10
CA ASP A 236 4.62 -29.49 -20.52
C ASP A 236 5.88 -29.83 -21.34
N PRO A 237 5.91 -30.98 -22.05
CA PRO A 237 7.05 -31.33 -22.91
C PRO A 237 7.28 -30.34 -24.06
N THR A 238 6.34 -29.44 -24.33
CA THR A 238 6.49 -28.40 -25.35
C THR A 238 7.02 -27.09 -24.78
N SER A 239 7.07 -26.91 -23.46
CA SER A 239 7.51 -25.68 -22.78
C SER A 239 9.03 -25.46 -22.77
N THR A 240 9.81 -26.39 -23.27
CA THR A 240 11.28 -26.30 -23.32
C THR A 240 11.84 -25.40 -24.44
N ARG A 241 10.98 -24.71 -25.18
CA ARG A 241 11.43 -23.75 -26.21
C ARG A 241 11.34 -22.30 -25.72
N TRP A 242 12.21 -21.93 -24.80
CA TRP A 242 12.56 -20.52 -24.65
C TRP A 242 13.78 -20.23 -25.52
N ARG A 243 13.55 -19.54 -26.62
CA ARG A 243 14.61 -18.93 -27.42
C ARG A 243 14.84 -17.51 -26.95
#